data_7225c99c0244e51bafc1a0f3ac102e17
#
_entry.id   7225c99c0244e51bafc1a0f3ac102e17
#
_cell.length_a   1.000
_cell.length_b   1.000
_cell.length_c   1.000
_cell.angle_alpha   90.00
_cell.angle_beta   90.00
_cell.angle_gamma   90.00
#
_symmetry.space_group_name_H-M   'P 1'
#
loop_
_entity.id
_entity.type
_entity.pdbx_description
1 polymer ?
#
loop_
_entity_poly.entity_id
_entity_poly.type
_entity_poly.pdbx_seq_one_letter_code
_entity_poly.pdbx_strand_id
1 'polypeptide(L)'
;VDLFSSGVANRNILMMVWIFVLAGAFAQSARDMGAIDATVQLTLRLLPDNLLFASVFIASCFISLSVGTSVGTIVALAPVATGLAQATQVSAGMMTAIVVGGAFFGDNLSFISDTTIAATRTQGCAMRDKFRANIKVALPAALLALACYILLGWNVQSPSTADISIEWMKVFPYLLVLVTALAGIHVMAVLTMGLLATGLIGVGMGYFSFMAWFQAMGSGMTGMGELIIVTLLAGGVLSIIRFNGGIAYIIGKITAHIRSRRGAEFSIAGLVSLANLCTANNTIAIITAGPIAKEISDKFHIPPKRSASILDTFSCLVQGVIPYGAQMLMAAGISQVSPLLIMKYLYYPLILGICSTL
;
A
#
# COMPACT_ATOMS: atom_id res chain seq x y z
N VAL A 1 7.02 4.54 -30.67
CA VAL A 1 7.94 5.12 -29.66
C VAL A 1 7.22 6.21 -28.88
N ASP A 2 6.62 7.23 -29.52
CA ASP A 2 6.00 8.40 -28.86
C ASP A 2 4.90 8.05 -27.87
N LEU A 3 4.02 7.10 -28.22
CA LEU A 3 2.97 6.59 -27.33
C LEU A 3 3.53 5.88 -26.10
N PHE A 4 4.56 5.10 -26.28
CA PHE A 4 5.26 4.45 -25.16
C PHE A 4 5.88 5.50 -24.24
N SER A 5 6.62 6.45 -24.83
CA SER A 5 7.28 7.54 -24.11
C SER A 5 6.28 8.41 -23.34
N SER A 6 5.10 8.71 -23.94
CA SER A 6 4.05 9.46 -23.26
C SER A 6 3.47 8.70 -22.05
N GLY A 7 3.40 7.36 -22.13
CA GLY A 7 3.01 6.50 -21.02
C GLY A 7 4.04 6.51 -19.89
N VAL A 8 5.32 6.40 -20.24
CA VAL A 8 6.44 6.51 -19.28
C VAL A 8 6.45 7.88 -18.58
N ALA A 9 6.22 8.95 -19.35
CA ALA A 9 6.18 10.32 -18.83
C ALA A 9 4.89 10.69 -18.11
N ASN A 10 3.98 9.74 -17.87
CA ASN A 10 2.75 9.98 -17.12
C ASN A 10 3.07 10.47 -15.71
N ARG A 11 2.36 11.53 -15.26
CA ARG A 11 2.57 12.15 -13.95
C ARG A 11 2.55 11.14 -12.79
N ASN A 12 1.64 10.18 -12.82
CA ASN A 12 1.51 9.19 -11.73
C ASN A 12 2.69 8.22 -11.75
N ILE A 13 3.16 7.80 -12.93
CA ILE A 13 4.33 6.95 -13.07
C ILE A 13 5.58 7.66 -12.53
N LEU A 14 5.80 8.91 -12.95
CA LEU A 14 6.93 9.71 -12.47
C LEU A 14 6.85 9.97 -10.95
N MET A 15 5.65 10.22 -10.41
CA MET A 15 5.48 10.37 -8.97
C MET A 15 5.87 9.10 -8.22
N MET A 16 5.51 7.91 -8.72
CA MET A 16 5.92 6.62 -8.14
C MET A 16 7.44 6.46 -8.17
N VAL A 17 8.09 6.81 -9.28
CA VAL A 17 9.56 6.78 -9.39
C VAL A 17 10.21 7.66 -8.32
N TRP A 18 9.72 8.89 -8.12
CA TRP A 18 10.24 9.78 -7.07
C TRP A 18 10.01 9.21 -5.66
N ILE A 19 8.87 8.58 -5.41
CA ILE A 19 8.62 7.90 -4.12
C ILE A 19 9.60 6.75 -3.93
N PHE A 20 9.88 5.91 -4.94
CA PHE A 20 10.87 4.83 -4.86
C PHE A 20 12.27 5.37 -4.54
N VAL A 21 12.70 6.43 -5.24
CA VAL A 21 14.00 7.06 -5.02
C VAL A 21 14.13 7.56 -3.57
N LEU A 22 13.15 8.32 -3.10
CA LEU A 22 13.17 8.89 -1.73
C LEU A 22 13.03 7.80 -0.65
N ALA A 23 12.19 6.79 -0.89
CA ALA A 23 11.99 5.69 0.06
C ALA A 23 13.25 4.83 0.19
N GLY A 24 13.92 4.52 -0.93
CA GLY A 24 15.20 3.81 -0.92
C GLY A 24 16.29 4.58 -0.18
N ALA A 25 16.44 5.87 -0.48
CA ALA A 25 17.39 6.75 0.19
C ALA A 25 17.14 6.84 1.70
N PHE A 26 15.88 7.04 2.11
CA PHE A 26 15.50 7.09 3.53
C PHE A 26 15.74 5.76 4.23
N ALA A 27 15.26 4.64 3.66
CA ALA A 27 15.39 3.33 4.28
C ALA A 27 16.85 2.92 4.51
N GLN A 28 17.73 3.16 3.53
CA GLN A 28 19.14 2.83 3.68
C GLN A 28 19.84 3.77 4.67
N SER A 29 19.58 5.08 4.60
CA SER A 29 20.11 6.06 5.56
C SER A 29 19.68 5.74 7.00
N ALA A 30 18.42 5.38 7.21
CA ALA A 30 17.89 4.98 8.50
C ALA A 30 18.50 3.66 9.00
N ARG A 31 18.77 2.72 8.11
CA ARG A 31 19.45 1.44 8.42
C ARG A 31 20.87 1.69 8.89
N ASP A 32 21.64 2.46 8.13
CA ASP A 32 23.07 2.73 8.43
C ASP A 32 23.23 3.58 9.70
N MET A 33 22.24 4.40 10.04
CA MET A 33 22.18 5.13 11.31
C MET A 33 21.84 4.21 12.51
N GLY A 34 21.29 3.01 12.27
CA GLY A 34 20.73 2.12 13.31
C GLY A 34 19.33 2.52 13.79
N ALA A 35 18.63 3.36 13.02
CA ALA A 35 17.27 3.82 13.37
C ALA A 35 16.25 2.69 13.29
N ILE A 36 16.42 1.74 12.38
CA ILE A 36 15.55 0.57 12.25
C ILE A 36 15.69 -0.30 13.50
N ASP A 37 16.92 -0.63 13.91
CA ASP A 37 17.17 -1.50 15.06
C ASP A 37 16.62 -0.87 16.36
N ALA A 38 16.86 0.42 16.58
CA ALA A 38 16.32 1.14 17.74
C ALA A 38 14.78 1.15 17.76
N THR A 39 14.13 1.33 16.60
CA THR A 39 12.68 1.30 16.48
C THR A 39 12.11 -0.10 16.69
N VAL A 40 12.80 -1.13 16.19
CA VAL A 40 12.46 -2.55 16.42
C VAL A 40 12.53 -2.88 17.91
N GLN A 41 13.63 -2.51 18.59
CA GLN A 41 13.79 -2.73 20.04
C GLN A 41 12.68 -2.05 20.85
N LEU A 42 12.36 -0.78 20.51
CA LEU A 42 11.23 -0.08 21.13
C LEU A 42 9.91 -0.83 20.92
N THR A 43 9.65 -1.30 19.70
CA THR A 43 8.44 -2.02 19.35
C THR A 43 8.33 -3.34 20.11
N LEU A 44 9.40 -4.14 20.16
CA LEU A 44 9.44 -5.42 20.89
C LEU A 44 9.28 -5.23 22.40
N ARG A 45 9.72 -4.10 22.95
CA ARG A 45 9.53 -3.79 24.38
C ARG A 45 8.10 -3.38 24.71
N LEU A 46 7.38 -2.77 23.77
CA LEU A 46 6.03 -2.27 23.98
C LEU A 46 4.94 -3.30 23.71
N LEU A 47 5.22 -4.27 22.81
CA LEU A 47 4.22 -5.22 22.32
C LEU A 47 4.45 -6.62 22.94
N PRO A 48 3.37 -7.32 23.33
CA PRO A 48 3.45 -8.72 23.74
C PRO A 48 3.87 -9.62 22.54
N ASP A 49 4.75 -10.58 22.78
CA ASP A 49 5.31 -11.45 21.75
C ASP A 49 4.26 -12.18 20.92
N ASN A 50 3.31 -12.79 21.60
CA ASN A 50 2.23 -13.57 20.98
C ASN A 50 1.21 -12.71 20.20
N LEU A 51 1.23 -11.40 20.37
CA LEU A 51 0.36 -10.45 19.66
C LEU A 51 1.12 -9.58 18.64
N LEU A 52 2.40 -9.85 18.40
CA LEU A 52 3.25 -9.04 17.53
C LEU A 52 2.62 -8.85 16.14
N PHE A 53 2.19 -9.92 15.48
CA PHE A 53 1.58 -9.85 14.16
C PHE A 53 0.27 -9.06 14.14
N ALA A 54 -0.57 -9.31 15.14
CA ALA A 54 -1.82 -8.59 15.33
C ALA A 54 -1.59 -7.09 15.56
N SER A 55 -0.61 -6.75 16.39
CA SER A 55 -0.28 -5.35 16.70
C SER A 55 0.26 -4.61 15.48
N VAL A 56 1.14 -5.22 14.69
CA VAL A 56 1.63 -4.64 13.43
C VAL A 56 0.49 -4.43 12.44
N PHE A 57 -0.44 -5.40 12.33
CA PHE A 57 -1.62 -5.25 11.48
C PHE A 57 -2.51 -4.10 11.91
N ILE A 58 -2.85 -4.01 13.21
CA ILE A 58 -3.67 -2.93 13.77
C ILE A 58 -3.00 -1.56 13.57
N ALA A 59 -1.69 -1.47 13.85
CA ALA A 59 -0.93 -0.25 13.63
C ALA A 59 -0.98 0.18 12.15
N SER A 60 -0.79 -0.77 11.22
CA SER A 60 -0.88 -0.50 9.78
C SER A 60 -2.27 -0.03 9.36
N CYS A 61 -3.33 -0.67 9.89
CA CYS A 61 -4.71 -0.24 9.66
C CYS A 61 -4.95 1.19 10.14
N PHE A 62 -4.52 1.50 11.37
CA PHE A 62 -4.70 2.82 11.98
C PHE A 62 -3.95 3.91 11.21
N ILE A 63 -2.69 3.67 10.87
CA ILE A 63 -1.87 4.63 10.13
C ILE A 63 -2.46 4.86 8.74
N SER A 64 -2.84 3.80 8.03
CA SER A 64 -3.42 3.91 6.70
C SER A 64 -4.76 4.65 6.68
N LEU A 65 -5.62 4.42 7.68
CA LEU A 65 -6.86 5.19 7.86
C LEU A 65 -6.59 6.68 8.04
N SER A 66 -5.57 7.01 8.82
CA SER A 66 -5.22 8.39 9.22
C SER A 66 -4.49 9.14 8.11
N VAL A 67 -3.58 8.47 7.40
CA VAL A 67 -2.78 9.03 6.30
C VAL A 67 -3.58 9.11 5.00
N GLY A 68 -4.51 8.16 4.80
CA GLY A 68 -5.32 8.06 3.58
C GLY A 68 -4.54 7.54 2.37
N THR A 69 -3.38 6.89 2.56
CA THR A 69 -2.62 6.27 1.47
C THR A 69 -1.93 5.00 1.91
N SER A 70 -2.18 3.92 1.19
CA SER A 70 -1.52 2.63 1.40
C SER A 70 -0.01 2.71 1.12
N VAL A 71 0.39 3.45 0.09
CA VAL A 71 1.82 3.64 -0.25
C VAL A 71 2.57 4.30 0.90
N GLY A 72 2.03 5.39 1.47
CA GLY A 72 2.65 6.10 2.61
C GLY A 72 2.79 5.19 3.84
N THR A 73 1.79 4.38 4.11
CA THR A 73 1.81 3.41 5.22
C THR A 73 2.88 2.33 5.03
N ILE A 74 2.97 1.77 3.82
CA ILE A 74 3.98 0.75 3.48
C ILE A 74 5.39 1.32 3.63
N VAL A 75 5.62 2.51 3.09
CA VAL A 75 6.94 3.17 3.19
C VAL A 75 7.34 3.43 4.65
N ALA A 76 6.40 3.83 5.49
CA ALA A 76 6.67 4.10 6.89
C ALA A 76 6.94 2.83 7.71
N LEU A 77 6.19 1.75 7.46
CA LEU A 77 6.21 0.56 8.32
C LEU A 77 6.99 -0.62 7.78
N ALA A 78 7.17 -0.77 6.46
CA ALA A 78 7.86 -1.94 5.90
C ALA A 78 9.31 -2.10 6.38
N PRO A 79 10.13 -1.04 6.56
CA PRO A 79 11.47 -1.18 7.13
C PRO A 79 11.44 -1.71 8.57
N VAL A 80 10.53 -1.22 9.40
CA VAL A 80 10.35 -1.67 10.79
C VAL A 80 9.87 -3.12 10.82
N ALA A 81 8.89 -3.47 9.97
CA ALA A 81 8.39 -4.83 9.83
C ALA A 81 9.49 -5.81 9.41
N THR A 82 10.37 -5.42 8.50
CA THR A 82 11.53 -6.22 8.07
C THR A 82 12.51 -6.41 9.23
N GLY A 83 12.80 -5.37 9.99
CA GLY A 83 13.65 -5.46 11.18
C GLY A 83 13.03 -6.34 12.27
N LEU A 84 11.71 -6.22 12.51
CA LEU A 84 10.99 -7.13 13.43
C LEU A 84 11.08 -8.59 12.97
N ALA A 85 10.92 -8.84 11.66
CA ALA A 85 11.05 -10.19 11.12
C ALA A 85 12.45 -10.79 11.37
N GLN A 86 13.50 -10.00 11.19
CA GLN A 86 14.88 -10.42 11.48
C GLN A 86 15.09 -10.69 12.97
N ALA A 87 14.65 -9.79 13.84
CA ALA A 87 14.80 -9.91 15.28
C ALA A 87 14.05 -11.12 15.86
N THR A 88 12.87 -11.45 15.33
CA THR A 88 12.04 -12.57 15.79
C THR A 88 12.19 -13.85 14.98
N GLN A 89 13.10 -13.85 13.98
CA GLN A 89 13.39 -14.98 13.10
C GLN A 89 12.17 -15.52 12.33
N VAL A 90 11.20 -14.63 12.04
CA VAL A 90 10.03 -14.94 11.21
C VAL A 90 10.26 -14.52 9.77
N SER A 91 9.39 -14.99 8.86
CA SER A 91 9.47 -14.62 7.44
C SER A 91 9.28 -13.12 7.22
N ALA A 92 10.26 -12.46 6.59
CA ALA A 92 10.13 -11.06 6.19
C ALA A 92 8.95 -10.84 5.23
N GLY A 93 8.67 -11.81 4.34
CA GLY A 93 7.50 -11.76 3.46
C GLY A 93 6.18 -11.77 4.22
N MET A 94 6.08 -12.53 5.32
CA MET A 94 4.90 -12.55 6.19
C MET A 94 4.72 -11.21 6.91
N MET A 95 5.77 -10.70 7.53
CA MET A 95 5.70 -9.43 8.28
C MET A 95 5.37 -8.26 7.36
N THR A 96 5.94 -8.25 6.16
CA THR A 96 5.62 -7.27 5.11
C THR A 96 4.17 -7.41 4.62
N ALA A 97 3.66 -8.64 4.44
CA ALA A 97 2.27 -8.88 4.05
C ALA A 97 1.27 -8.36 5.08
N ILE A 98 1.59 -8.45 6.36
CA ILE A 98 0.78 -7.88 7.46
C ILE A 98 0.64 -6.36 7.28
N VAL A 99 1.76 -5.67 7.03
CA VAL A 99 1.76 -4.22 6.77
C VAL A 99 0.95 -3.87 5.52
N VAL A 100 1.16 -4.57 4.42
CA VAL A 100 0.43 -4.36 3.16
C VAL A 100 -1.07 -4.59 3.35
N GLY A 101 -1.46 -5.64 4.07
CA GLY A 101 -2.86 -5.93 4.39
C GLY A 101 -3.53 -4.81 5.17
N GLY A 102 -2.88 -4.30 6.21
CA GLY A 102 -3.37 -3.16 6.99
C GLY A 102 -3.41 -1.86 6.17
N ALA A 103 -2.45 -1.66 5.27
CA ALA A 103 -2.43 -0.51 4.37
C ALA A 103 -3.65 -0.50 3.43
N PHE A 104 -4.04 -1.64 2.87
CA PHE A 104 -5.26 -1.76 2.04
C PHE A 104 -6.56 -1.62 2.83
N PHE A 105 -6.58 -2.01 4.10
CA PHE A 105 -7.74 -1.70 4.96
C PHE A 105 -8.02 -0.20 5.03
N GLY A 106 -6.97 0.61 5.15
CA GLY A 106 -7.11 2.07 5.13
C GLY A 106 -7.62 2.60 3.80
N ASP A 107 -7.12 2.12 2.66
CA ASP A 107 -7.62 2.52 1.34
C ASP A 107 -9.14 2.29 1.23
N ASN A 108 -9.66 1.18 1.78
CA ASN A 108 -11.08 0.85 1.76
C ASN A 108 -11.95 1.74 2.67
N LEU A 109 -11.44 2.16 3.83
CA LEU A 109 -12.25 2.83 4.87
C LEU A 109 -11.86 4.28 5.14
N SER A 110 -10.71 4.77 4.68
CA SER A 110 -10.33 6.17 4.88
C SER A 110 -11.26 7.12 4.11
N PHE A 111 -11.64 8.22 4.76
CA PHE A 111 -12.40 9.30 4.12
C PHE A 111 -11.55 10.14 3.16
N ILE A 112 -10.24 10.13 3.33
CA ILE A 112 -9.30 10.96 2.57
C ILE A 112 -8.48 10.16 1.54
N SER A 113 -8.72 8.85 1.39
CA SER A 113 -7.99 8.05 0.41
C SER A 113 -8.37 8.43 -1.02
N ASP A 114 -7.37 8.40 -1.91
CA ASP A 114 -7.56 8.68 -3.33
C ASP A 114 -8.59 7.77 -3.97
N THR A 115 -8.65 6.50 -3.56
CA THR A 115 -9.62 5.51 -4.03
C THR A 115 -11.04 5.88 -3.60
N THR A 116 -11.23 6.29 -2.34
CA THR A 116 -12.52 6.76 -1.82
C THR A 116 -13.00 8.00 -2.57
N ILE A 117 -12.10 8.98 -2.78
CA ILE A 117 -12.42 10.22 -3.50
C ILE A 117 -12.80 9.89 -4.95
N ALA A 118 -12.02 9.06 -5.64
CA ALA A 118 -12.30 8.66 -7.01
C ALA A 118 -13.63 7.91 -7.13
N ALA A 119 -13.90 6.92 -6.28
CA ALA A 119 -15.12 6.14 -6.31
C ALA A 119 -16.36 6.98 -6.02
N THR A 120 -16.31 7.85 -5.01
CA THR A 120 -17.46 8.68 -4.64
C THR A 120 -17.75 9.76 -5.67
N ARG A 121 -16.72 10.40 -6.22
CA ARG A 121 -16.88 11.43 -7.27
C ARG A 121 -17.43 10.86 -8.57
N THR A 122 -16.92 9.72 -9.02
CA THR A 122 -17.38 9.09 -10.26
C THR A 122 -18.83 8.60 -10.16
N GLN A 123 -19.27 8.16 -8.98
CA GLN A 123 -20.64 7.69 -8.76
C GLN A 123 -21.59 8.78 -8.27
N GLY A 124 -21.11 9.95 -7.86
CA GLY A 124 -21.95 11.04 -7.36
C GLY A 124 -22.59 10.74 -6.00
N CYS A 125 -21.86 10.12 -5.08
CA CYS A 125 -22.35 9.84 -3.73
C CYS A 125 -21.46 10.50 -2.65
N ALA A 126 -22.00 10.64 -1.44
CA ALA A 126 -21.24 11.18 -0.32
C ALA A 126 -20.23 10.15 0.22
N MET A 127 -19.05 10.60 0.64
CA MET A 127 -18.00 9.74 1.22
C MET A 127 -18.52 8.95 2.43
N ARG A 128 -19.37 9.60 3.25
CA ARG A 128 -19.99 8.96 4.42
C ARG A 128 -20.87 7.77 4.04
N ASP A 129 -21.57 7.83 2.91
CA ASP A 129 -22.46 6.75 2.46
C ASP A 129 -21.65 5.57 1.93
N LYS A 130 -20.57 5.84 1.20
CA LYS A 130 -19.59 4.82 0.77
C LYS A 130 -18.92 4.17 1.97
N PHE A 131 -18.47 4.95 2.96
CA PHE A 131 -17.88 4.43 4.20
C PHE A 131 -18.82 3.46 4.90
N ARG A 132 -20.12 3.84 5.07
CA ARG A 132 -21.12 2.96 5.69
C ARG A 132 -21.39 1.68 4.89
N ALA A 133 -21.19 1.70 3.59
CA ALA A 133 -21.29 0.50 2.77
C ALA A 133 -20.05 -0.38 2.93
N ASN A 134 -18.85 0.21 2.85
CA ASN A 134 -17.59 -0.50 2.91
C ASN A 134 -17.30 -1.10 4.30
N ILE A 135 -17.66 -0.44 5.39
CA ILE A 135 -17.39 -0.96 6.74
C ILE A 135 -18.04 -2.33 6.96
N LYS A 136 -19.18 -2.61 6.34
CA LYS A 136 -19.88 -3.89 6.43
C LYS A 136 -19.10 -5.04 5.78
N VAL A 137 -18.19 -4.75 4.89
CA VAL A 137 -17.37 -5.72 4.15
C VAL A 137 -15.92 -5.70 4.68
N ALA A 138 -15.34 -4.53 4.82
CA ALA A 138 -13.94 -4.38 5.20
C ALA A 138 -13.68 -4.71 6.67
N LEU A 139 -14.60 -4.36 7.59
CA LEU A 139 -14.41 -4.66 9.02
C LEU A 139 -14.47 -6.16 9.32
N PRO A 140 -15.45 -6.95 8.84
CA PRO A 140 -15.41 -8.40 9.00
C PRO A 140 -14.16 -9.02 8.38
N ALA A 141 -13.74 -8.56 7.19
CA ALA A 141 -12.51 -9.03 6.55
C ALA A 141 -11.27 -8.76 7.40
N ALA A 142 -11.18 -7.55 7.99
CA ALA A 142 -10.07 -7.19 8.87
C ALA A 142 -10.06 -8.00 10.17
N LEU A 143 -11.23 -8.24 10.77
CA LEU A 143 -11.34 -9.07 11.98
C LEU A 143 -10.94 -10.53 11.72
N LEU A 144 -11.32 -11.08 10.58
CA LEU A 144 -10.89 -12.43 10.17
C LEU A 144 -9.38 -12.48 9.88
N ALA A 145 -8.83 -11.49 9.18
CA ALA A 145 -7.39 -11.39 8.96
C ALA A 145 -6.62 -11.24 10.27
N LEU A 146 -7.13 -10.41 11.20
CA LEU A 146 -6.57 -10.24 12.54
C LEU A 146 -6.56 -11.57 13.31
N ALA A 147 -7.66 -12.32 13.27
CA ALA A 147 -7.73 -13.64 13.90
C ALA A 147 -6.69 -14.61 13.32
N CYS A 148 -6.51 -14.63 11.99
CA CYS A 148 -5.44 -15.40 11.35
C CYS A 148 -4.05 -14.99 11.85
N TYR A 149 -3.78 -13.69 11.97
CA TYR A 149 -2.49 -13.18 12.46
C TYR A 149 -2.27 -13.47 13.95
N ILE A 150 -3.31 -13.44 14.78
CA ILE A 150 -3.21 -13.87 16.18
C ILE A 150 -2.82 -15.36 16.26
N LEU A 151 -3.51 -16.21 15.52
CA LEU A 151 -3.24 -17.66 15.51
C LEU A 151 -1.82 -17.99 15.00
N LEU A 152 -1.38 -17.31 13.95
CA LEU A 152 -0.04 -17.51 13.39
C LEU A 152 1.07 -16.93 14.27
N GLY A 153 0.77 -15.84 15.01
CA GLY A 153 1.72 -15.20 15.91
C GLY A 153 1.82 -15.83 17.30
N TRP A 154 0.94 -16.79 17.63
CA TRP A 154 0.82 -17.33 18.99
C TRP A 154 2.11 -17.93 19.56
N ASN A 155 2.94 -18.53 18.72
CA ASN A 155 4.21 -19.17 19.10
C ASN A 155 5.44 -18.31 18.79
N VAL A 156 5.26 -17.05 18.39
CA VAL A 156 6.38 -16.15 18.14
C VAL A 156 7.00 -15.76 19.47
N GLN A 157 8.32 -15.93 19.57
CA GLN A 157 9.10 -15.51 20.71
C GLN A 157 10.02 -14.37 20.29
N SER A 158 10.02 -13.30 21.06
CA SER A 158 10.96 -12.19 20.86
C SER A 158 12.21 -12.39 21.71
N PRO A 159 13.38 -11.97 21.23
CA PRO A 159 14.55 -11.91 22.08
C PRO A 159 14.29 -10.97 23.26
N SER A 160 14.81 -11.33 24.45
CA SER A 160 14.66 -10.48 25.64
C SER A 160 15.31 -9.11 25.39
N THR A 161 14.52 -8.06 25.48
CA THR A 161 14.97 -6.67 25.32
C THR A 161 15.11 -5.93 26.64
N ALA A 162 15.01 -6.65 27.78
CA ALA A 162 14.92 -6.05 29.11
C ALA A 162 16.12 -5.15 29.48
N ASP A 163 17.32 -5.50 29.00
CA ASP A 163 18.58 -4.83 29.36
C ASP A 163 19.10 -3.84 28.29
N ILE A 164 18.37 -3.63 27.20
CA ILE A 164 18.83 -2.76 26.10
C ILE A 164 18.33 -1.34 26.34
N SER A 165 19.24 -0.38 26.43
CA SER A 165 18.89 1.05 26.49
C SER A 165 18.40 1.53 25.14
N ILE A 166 17.21 2.13 25.08
CA ILE A 166 16.63 2.69 23.85
C ILE A 166 17.36 4.00 23.53
N GLU A 167 17.99 4.07 22.37
CA GLU A 167 18.59 5.30 21.85
C GLU A 167 17.55 6.14 21.14
N TRP A 168 16.86 7.02 21.88
CA TRP A 168 15.76 7.86 21.38
C TRP A 168 16.12 8.70 20.16
N MET A 169 17.37 9.16 20.06
CA MET A 169 17.83 9.93 18.89
C MET A 169 17.80 9.10 17.60
N LYS A 170 18.04 7.79 17.68
CA LYS A 170 17.91 6.88 16.53
C LYS A 170 16.46 6.60 16.16
N VAL A 171 15.55 6.57 17.14
CA VAL A 171 14.12 6.36 16.91
C VAL A 171 13.45 7.59 16.28
N PHE A 172 13.96 8.80 16.55
CA PHE A 172 13.34 10.06 16.18
C PHE A 172 13.00 10.19 14.67
N PRO A 173 13.84 9.80 13.69
CA PRO A 173 13.47 9.88 12.27
C PRO A 173 12.20 9.09 11.91
N TYR A 174 12.02 7.92 12.49
CA TYR A 174 10.80 7.13 12.28
C TYR A 174 9.57 7.75 12.96
N LEU A 175 9.72 8.30 14.17
CA LEU A 175 8.66 9.05 14.82
C LEU A 175 8.26 10.27 14.02
N LEU A 176 9.24 11.01 13.46
CA LEU A 176 8.99 12.15 12.59
C LEU A 176 8.21 11.74 11.33
N VAL A 177 8.64 10.69 10.64
CA VAL A 177 7.94 10.13 9.47
C VAL A 177 6.51 9.76 9.84
N LEU A 178 6.32 9.05 10.96
CA LEU A 178 5.01 8.62 11.41
C LEU A 178 4.10 9.81 11.75
N VAL A 179 4.57 10.76 12.56
CA VAL A 179 3.78 11.92 12.98
C VAL A 179 3.43 12.81 11.79
N THR A 180 4.38 13.07 10.88
CA THR A 180 4.12 13.90 9.69
C THR A 180 3.20 13.20 8.69
N ALA A 181 3.29 11.89 8.55
CA ALA A 181 2.34 11.10 7.77
C ALA A 181 0.94 11.16 8.39
N LEU A 182 0.80 10.95 9.69
CA LEU A 182 -0.49 11.06 10.41
C LEU A 182 -1.09 12.49 10.33
N ALA A 183 -0.24 13.51 10.23
CA ALA A 183 -0.68 14.90 9.98
C ALA A 183 -1.18 15.13 8.53
N GLY A 184 -1.15 14.12 7.66
CA GLY A 184 -1.64 14.21 6.28
C GLY A 184 -0.68 14.93 5.32
N ILE A 185 0.61 15.04 5.67
CA ILE A 185 1.62 15.62 4.80
C ILE A 185 1.88 14.68 3.62
N HIS A 186 2.10 15.24 2.43
CA HIS A 186 2.34 14.45 1.22
C HIS A 186 3.55 13.52 1.38
N VAL A 187 3.43 12.26 0.96
CA VAL A 187 4.43 11.20 1.18
C VAL A 187 5.86 11.59 0.76
N MET A 188 6.03 12.31 -0.34
CA MET A 188 7.36 12.77 -0.77
C MET A 188 7.99 13.74 0.23
N ALA A 189 7.19 14.67 0.79
CA ALA A 189 7.69 15.61 1.82
C ALA A 189 8.00 14.86 3.13
N VAL A 190 7.18 13.91 3.53
CA VAL A 190 7.42 13.03 4.69
C VAL A 190 8.76 12.30 4.56
N LEU A 191 9.00 11.65 3.41
CA LEU A 191 10.25 10.94 3.14
C LEU A 191 11.45 11.87 3.11
N THR A 192 11.31 13.06 2.51
CA THR A 192 12.37 14.07 2.48
C THR A 192 12.72 14.54 3.89
N MET A 193 11.71 14.83 4.74
CA MET A 193 11.93 15.20 6.14
C MET A 193 12.59 14.07 6.94
N GLY A 194 12.16 12.83 6.75
CA GLY A 194 12.79 11.65 7.36
C GLY A 194 14.25 11.50 6.93
N LEU A 195 14.54 11.64 5.64
CA LEU A 195 15.89 11.58 5.09
C LEU A 195 16.80 12.69 5.64
N LEU A 196 16.31 13.92 5.71
CA LEU A 196 17.05 15.04 6.31
C LEU A 196 17.28 14.81 7.80
N ALA A 197 16.31 14.28 8.53
CA ALA A 197 16.45 13.95 9.95
C ALA A 197 17.51 12.89 10.18
N THR A 198 17.56 11.82 9.36
CA THR A 198 18.63 10.82 9.45
C THR A 198 20.00 11.41 9.18
N GLY A 199 20.12 12.31 8.21
CA GLY A 199 21.38 13.01 7.90
C GLY A 199 21.83 13.92 9.03
N LEU A 200 20.96 14.81 9.51
CA LEU A 200 21.27 15.76 10.58
C LEU A 200 21.66 15.07 11.89
N ILE A 201 20.87 14.07 12.29
CA ILE A 201 21.13 13.33 13.53
C ILE A 201 22.34 12.41 13.35
N GLY A 202 22.39 11.64 12.26
CA GLY A 202 23.44 10.66 12.02
C GLY A 202 24.82 11.28 11.91
N VAL A 203 24.94 12.40 11.19
CA VAL A 203 26.21 13.15 11.08
C VAL A 203 26.48 13.92 12.38
N GLY A 204 25.47 14.58 12.94
CA GLY A 204 25.63 15.41 14.15
C GLY A 204 26.02 14.61 15.39
N MET A 205 25.52 13.36 15.52
CA MET A 205 25.85 12.45 16.62
C MET A 205 27.04 11.54 16.31
N GLY A 206 27.63 11.62 15.10
CA GLY A 206 28.77 10.82 14.70
C GLY A 206 28.49 9.34 14.38
N TYR A 207 27.25 8.99 14.11
CA TYR A 207 26.90 7.60 13.72
C TYR A 207 27.46 7.27 12.34
N PHE A 208 27.58 8.24 11.43
CA PHE A 208 28.28 8.14 10.16
C PHE A 208 28.82 9.52 9.72
N SER A 209 29.80 9.52 8.80
CA SER A 209 30.31 10.75 8.20
C SER A 209 29.31 11.32 7.17
N PHE A 210 29.46 12.62 6.85
CA PHE A 210 28.65 13.25 5.81
C PHE A 210 28.75 12.51 4.45
N MET A 211 29.93 12.07 4.06
CA MET A 211 30.14 11.31 2.83
C MET A 211 29.48 9.92 2.90
N ALA A 212 29.53 9.24 4.04
CA ALA A 212 28.87 7.96 4.23
C ALA A 212 27.35 8.09 4.13
N TRP A 213 26.77 9.20 4.60
CA TRP A 213 25.33 9.48 4.41
C TRP A 213 24.95 9.59 2.93
N PHE A 214 25.75 10.30 2.11
CA PHE A 214 25.51 10.36 0.65
C PHE A 214 25.65 9.00 -0.02
N GLN A 215 26.63 8.19 0.41
CA GLN A 215 26.80 6.81 -0.09
C GLN A 215 25.59 5.94 0.27
N ALA A 216 25.07 6.03 1.50
CA ALA A 216 23.87 5.35 1.93
C ALA A 216 22.66 5.75 1.07
N MET A 217 22.45 7.05 0.84
CA MET A 217 21.39 7.52 -0.07
C MET A 217 21.53 6.92 -1.47
N GLY A 218 22.72 7.01 -2.06
CA GLY A 218 22.99 6.47 -3.40
C GLY A 218 22.75 4.96 -3.50
N SER A 219 23.22 4.20 -2.50
CA SER A 219 22.98 2.77 -2.40
C SER A 219 21.48 2.44 -2.29
N GLY A 220 20.74 3.17 -1.45
CA GLY A 220 19.31 2.99 -1.32
C GLY A 220 18.53 3.31 -2.60
N MET A 221 18.89 4.38 -3.31
CA MET A 221 18.30 4.73 -4.61
C MET A 221 18.56 3.66 -5.66
N THR A 222 19.78 3.17 -5.76
CA THR A 222 20.15 2.11 -6.74
C THR A 222 19.48 0.79 -6.42
N GLY A 223 19.26 0.47 -5.14
CA GLY A 223 18.49 -0.70 -4.70
C GLY A 223 17.04 -0.72 -5.20
N MET A 224 16.47 0.44 -5.56
CA MET A 224 15.13 0.55 -6.17
C MET A 224 15.14 0.50 -7.70
N GLY A 225 16.29 0.35 -8.34
CA GLY A 225 16.45 0.49 -9.81
C GLY A 225 15.57 -0.46 -10.61
N GLU A 226 15.49 -1.74 -10.21
CA GLU A 226 14.64 -2.73 -10.89
C GLU A 226 13.17 -2.32 -10.84
N LEU A 227 12.68 -1.85 -9.70
CA LEU A 227 11.29 -1.42 -9.52
C LEU A 227 10.97 -0.19 -10.36
N ILE A 228 11.91 0.74 -10.46
CA ILE A 228 11.79 1.93 -11.29
C ILE A 228 11.66 1.52 -12.76
N ILE A 229 12.52 0.62 -13.25
CA ILE A 229 12.49 0.11 -14.64
C ILE A 229 11.15 -0.59 -14.91
N VAL A 230 10.73 -1.51 -14.05
CA VAL A 230 9.44 -2.23 -14.21
C VAL A 230 8.28 -1.24 -14.26
N THR A 231 8.27 -0.23 -13.40
CA THR A 231 7.20 0.79 -13.34
C THR A 231 7.15 1.64 -14.62
N LEU A 232 8.30 2.07 -15.14
CA LEU A 232 8.39 2.84 -16.39
C LEU A 232 7.92 2.00 -17.58
N LEU A 233 8.38 0.75 -17.69
CA LEU A 233 7.97 -0.17 -18.75
C LEU A 233 6.46 -0.46 -18.70
N ALA A 234 5.91 -0.71 -17.51
CA ALA A 234 4.47 -0.93 -17.32
C ALA A 234 3.66 0.29 -17.77
N GLY A 235 4.08 1.51 -17.44
CA GLY A 235 3.44 2.75 -17.87
C GLY A 235 3.44 2.91 -19.41
N GLY A 236 4.55 2.61 -20.05
CA GLY A 236 4.67 2.65 -21.52
C GLY A 236 3.79 1.61 -22.23
N VAL A 237 3.80 0.36 -21.77
CA VAL A 237 2.95 -0.72 -22.31
C VAL A 237 1.47 -0.40 -22.13
N LEU A 238 1.06 0.11 -20.96
CA LEU A 238 -0.32 0.52 -20.70
C LEU A 238 -0.80 1.58 -21.68
N SER A 239 0.05 2.57 -22.00
CA SER A 239 -0.29 3.61 -22.96
C SER A 239 -0.59 3.02 -24.34
N ILE A 240 0.19 2.05 -24.79
CA ILE A 240 -0.04 1.32 -26.06
C ILE A 240 -1.36 0.54 -26.03
N ILE A 241 -1.62 -0.21 -24.95
CA ILE A 241 -2.87 -0.99 -24.79
C ILE A 241 -4.10 -0.07 -24.82
N ARG A 242 -4.02 1.08 -24.15
CA ARG A 242 -5.10 2.07 -24.09
C ARG A 242 -5.37 2.69 -25.46
N PHE A 243 -4.32 3.09 -26.18
CA PHE A 243 -4.43 3.70 -27.50
C PHE A 243 -5.04 2.76 -28.53
N ASN A 244 -4.68 1.48 -28.51
CA ASN A 244 -5.22 0.46 -29.42
C ASN A 244 -6.64 -0.02 -29.04
N GLY A 245 -7.30 0.64 -28.09
CA GLY A 245 -8.67 0.30 -27.69
C GLY A 245 -8.80 -1.02 -26.90
N GLY A 246 -7.70 -1.61 -26.42
CA GLY A 246 -7.71 -2.88 -25.69
C GLY A 246 -8.60 -2.84 -24.46
N ILE A 247 -8.53 -1.75 -23.69
CA ILE A 247 -9.40 -1.56 -22.52
C ILE A 247 -10.88 -1.44 -22.95
N ALA A 248 -11.17 -0.64 -23.99
CA ALA A 248 -12.53 -0.45 -24.49
C ALA A 248 -13.14 -1.77 -25.03
N TYR A 249 -12.35 -2.59 -25.70
CA TYR A 249 -12.79 -3.91 -26.17
C TYR A 249 -13.20 -4.84 -25.02
N ILE A 250 -12.36 -4.93 -23.97
CA ILE A 250 -12.62 -5.75 -22.79
C ILE A 250 -13.90 -5.26 -22.09
N ILE A 251 -14.04 -3.95 -21.92
CA ILE A 251 -15.24 -3.30 -21.32
C ILE A 251 -16.49 -3.68 -22.11
N GLY A 252 -16.46 -3.55 -23.41
CA GLY A 252 -17.60 -3.91 -24.31
C GLY A 252 -18.02 -5.36 -24.16
N LYS A 253 -17.07 -6.29 -24.02
CA LYS A 253 -17.35 -7.72 -23.79
C LYS A 253 -18.03 -7.99 -22.44
N ILE A 254 -17.58 -7.35 -21.37
CA ILE A 254 -18.15 -7.53 -20.03
C ILE A 254 -19.60 -6.99 -19.96
N THR A 255 -19.82 -5.83 -20.56
CA THR A 255 -21.12 -5.15 -20.46
C THR A 255 -22.19 -5.74 -21.36
N ALA A 256 -21.81 -6.46 -22.43
CA ALA A 256 -22.73 -6.99 -23.46
C ALA A 256 -23.76 -8.01 -22.94
N HIS A 257 -23.53 -8.69 -21.81
CA HIS A 257 -24.35 -9.82 -21.35
C HIS A 257 -25.07 -9.57 -20.02
N ILE A 258 -25.17 -8.32 -19.57
CA ILE A 258 -25.83 -7.98 -18.30
C ILE A 258 -27.35 -8.13 -18.42
N ARG A 259 -27.95 -9.03 -17.62
CA ARG A 259 -29.41 -9.29 -17.62
C ARG A 259 -30.10 -9.06 -16.28
N SER A 260 -29.36 -8.85 -15.19
CA SER A 260 -29.91 -8.72 -13.84
C SER A 260 -29.12 -7.71 -13.01
N ARG A 261 -29.71 -7.22 -11.92
CA ARG A 261 -29.06 -6.31 -11.00
C ARG A 261 -27.79 -6.92 -10.37
N ARG A 262 -27.83 -8.20 -9.94
CA ARG A 262 -26.65 -8.91 -9.43
C ARG A 262 -25.58 -9.06 -10.52
N GLY A 263 -25.99 -9.43 -11.75
CA GLY A 263 -25.08 -9.46 -12.88
C GLY A 263 -24.42 -8.12 -13.17
N ALA A 264 -25.15 -7.01 -12.99
CA ALA A 264 -24.63 -5.66 -13.12
C ALA A 264 -23.58 -5.34 -12.02
N GLU A 265 -23.84 -5.70 -10.76
CA GLU A 265 -22.88 -5.53 -9.68
C GLU A 265 -21.58 -6.34 -9.95
N PHE A 266 -21.67 -7.60 -10.39
CA PHE A 266 -20.51 -8.39 -10.79
C PHE A 266 -19.78 -7.83 -12.02
N SER A 267 -20.53 -7.23 -12.95
CA SER A 267 -19.94 -6.60 -14.13
C SER A 267 -19.15 -5.35 -13.74
N ILE A 268 -19.62 -4.53 -12.80
CA ILE A 268 -18.88 -3.40 -12.24
C ILE A 268 -17.61 -3.89 -11.54
N ALA A 269 -17.72 -4.94 -10.74
CA ALA A 269 -16.58 -5.56 -10.07
C ALA A 269 -15.53 -6.07 -11.07
N GLY A 270 -15.97 -6.82 -12.09
CA GLY A 270 -15.10 -7.32 -13.16
C GLY A 270 -14.46 -6.20 -13.98
N LEU A 271 -15.22 -5.14 -14.26
CA LEU A 271 -14.76 -3.97 -14.99
C LEU A 271 -13.60 -3.27 -14.28
N VAL A 272 -13.77 -2.92 -13.01
CA VAL A 272 -12.72 -2.25 -12.24
C VAL A 272 -11.54 -3.18 -11.97
N SER A 273 -11.78 -4.48 -11.80
CA SER A 273 -10.73 -5.49 -11.64
C SER A 273 -9.83 -5.57 -12.86
N LEU A 274 -10.41 -5.66 -14.05
CA LEU A 274 -9.67 -5.67 -15.31
C LEU A 274 -8.97 -4.35 -15.60
N ALA A 275 -9.64 -3.22 -15.34
CA ALA A 275 -9.00 -1.92 -15.42
C ALA A 275 -7.76 -1.85 -14.50
N ASN A 276 -7.86 -2.42 -13.30
CA ASN A 276 -6.76 -2.44 -12.34
C ASN A 276 -5.62 -3.37 -12.77
N LEU A 277 -5.92 -4.56 -13.28
CA LEU A 277 -4.91 -5.44 -13.88
C LEU A 277 -4.13 -4.74 -15.00
N CYS A 278 -4.82 -3.93 -15.82
CA CYS A 278 -4.18 -3.19 -16.91
C CYS A 278 -3.42 -1.95 -16.43
N THR A 279 -3.88 -1.27 -15.36
CA THR A 279 -3.31 0.01 -14.93
C THR A 279 -2.29 -0.12 -13.81
N ALA A 280 -2.27 -1.25 -13.11
CA ALA A 280 -1.49 -1.49 -11.91
C ALA A 280 -1.65 -0.38 -10.82
N ASN A 281 -2.79 0.34 -10.87
CA ASN A 281 -3.10 1.45 -9.99
C ASN A 281 -4.61 1.51 -9.72
N ASN A 282 -5.00 1.30 -8.47
CA ASN A 282 -6.40 1.24 -8.03
C ASN A 282 -7.18 2.54 -8.30
N THR A 283 -6.58 3.69 -8.05
CA THR A 283 -7.23 5.00 -8.30
C THR A 283 -7.49 5.24 -9.78
N ILE A 284 -6.51 4.95 -10.64
CA ILE A 284 -6.67 5.06 -12.10
C ILE A 284 -7.73 4.08 -12.61
N ALA A 285 -7.74 2.86 -12.09
CA ALA A 285 -8.75 1.86 -12.44
C ALA A 285 -10.16 2.35 -12.11
N ILE A 286 -10.37 2.93 -10.92
CA ILE A 286 -11.66 3.50 -10.50
C ILE A 286 -12.06 4.67 -11.41
N ILE A 287 -11.15 5.59 -11.71
CA ILE A 287 -11.43 6.74 -12.59
C ILE A 287 -11.80 6.27 -14.01
N THR A 288 -11.13 5.24 -14.50
CA THR A 288 -11.36 4.68 -15.84
C THR A 288 -12.68 3.91 -15.93
N ALA A 289 -12.98 3.07 -14.94
CA ALA A 289 -14.17 2.24 -14.88
C ALA A 289 -15.41 3.03 -14.40
N GLY A 290 -15.21 4.10 -13.62
CA GLY A 290 -16.24 4.83 -12.93
C GLY A 290 -17.39 5.35 -13.79
N PRO A 291 -17.15 6.05 -14.91
CA PRO A 291 -18.22 6.52 -15.80
C PRO A 291 -19.10 5.38 -16.32
N ILE A 292 -18.49 4.27 -16.74
CA ILE A 292 -19.22 3.11 -17.27
C ILE A 292 -19.98 2.39 -16.14
N ALA A 293 -19.35 2.27 -14.96
CA ALA A 293 -20.02 1.73 -13.78
C ALA A 293 -21.25 2.56 -13.40
N LYS A 294 -21.19 3.89 -13.59
CA LYS A 294 -22.34 4.78 -13.35
C LYS A 294 -23.47 4.52 -14.34
N GLU A 295 -23.19 4.41 -15.64
CA GLU A 295 -24.18 4.06 -16.66
C GLU A 295 -24.86 2.71 -16.37
N ILE A 296 -24.05 1.68 -15.99
CA ILE A 296 -24.58 0.38 -15.58
C ILE A 296 -25.45 0.52 -14.34
N SER A 297 -25.02 1.29 -13.35
CA SER A 297 -25.73 1.48 -12.09
C SER A 297 -27.07 2.19 -12.31
N ASP A 298 -27.10 3.23 -13.13
CA ASP A 298 -28.31 3.98 -13.47
C ASP A 298 -29.31 3.07 -14.23
N LYS A 299 -28.83 2.28 -15.20
CA LYS A 299 -29.66 1.33 -15.97
C LYS A 299 -30.28 0.22 -15.12
N PHE A 300 -29.55 -0.30 -14.13
CA PHE A 300 -29.99 -1.42 -13.29
C PHE A 300 -30.42 -1.01 -11.89
N HIS A 301 -30.63 0.29 -11.66
CA HIS A 301 -31.09 0.88 -10.39
C HIS A 301 -30.22 0.45 -9.19
N ILE A 302 -28.89 0.43 -9.36
CA ILE A 302 -27.95 0.18 -8.29
C ILE A 302 -27.70 1.52 -7.55
N PRO A 303 -27.86 1.57 -6.22
CA PRO A 303 -27.60 2.81 -5.49
C PRO A 303 -26.13 3.27 -5.67
N PRO A 304 -25.89 4.58 -5.89
CA PRO A 304 -24.54 5.13 -6.11
C PRO A 304 -23.51 4.72 -5.04
N LYS A 305 -23.93 4.66 -3.78
CA LYS A 305 -23.08 4.18 -2.66
C LYS A 305 -22.64 2.73 -2.82
N ARG A 306 -23.49 1.86 -3.39
CA ARG A 306 -23.17 0.44 -3.62
C ARG A 306 -22.19 0.31 -4.77
N SER A 307 -22.42 1.03 -5.87
CA SER A 307 -21.49 1.07 -7.01
C SER A 307 -20.11 1.62 -6.60
N ALA A 308 -20.07 2.71 -5.83
CA ALA A 308 -18.84 3.27 -5.30
C ALA A 308 -18.09 2.27 -4.38
N SER A 309 -18.85 1.54 -3.54
CA SER A 309 -18.31 0.48 -2.69
C SER A 309 -17.68 -0.65 -3.51
N ILE A 310 -18.36 -1.13 -4.56
CA ILE A 310 -17.85 -2.19 -5.44
C ILE A 310 -16.58 -1.73 -6.15
N LEU A 311 -16.58 -0.54 -6.74
CA LEU A 311 -15.41 0.03 -7.42
C LEU A 311 -14.19 0.08 -6.50
N ASP A 312 -14.37 0.59 -5.30
CA ASP A 312 -13.28 0.72 -4.33
C ASP A 312 -12.80 -0.64 -3.80
N THR A 313 -13.72 -1.50 -3.36
CA THR A 313 -13.39 -2.80 -2.77
C THR A 313 -12.68 -3.71 -3.77
N PHE A 314 -13.18 -3.82 -4.99
CA PHE A 314 -12.56 -4.71 -5.99
C PHE A 314 -11.28 -4.12 -6.60
N SER A 315 -11.12 -2.81 -6.66
CA SER A 315 -9.84 -2.22 -7.05
C SER A 315 -8.77 -2.49 -5.99
N CYS A 316 -9.07 -2.33 -4.70
CA CYS A 316 -8.15 -2.63 -3.62
C CYS A 316 -7.83 -4.13 -3.52
N LEU A 317 -8.84 -5.02 -3.72
CA LEU A 317 -8.62 -6.47 -3.79
C LEU A 317 -7.59 -6.82 -4.87
N VAL A 318 -7.82 -6.37 -6.10
CA VAL A 318 -6.94 -6.69 -7.24
C VAL A 318 -5.57 -6.06 -7.06
N GLN A 319 -5.52 -4.80 -6.63
CA GLN A 319 -4.24 -4.12 -6.37
C GLN A 319 -3.41 -4.85 -5.31
N GLY A 320 -4.07 -5.45 -4.31
CA GLY A 320 -3.41 -6.23 -3.27
C GLY A 320 -2.85 -7.57 -3.74
N VAL A 321 -3.37 -8.13 -4.82
CA VAL A 321 -2.96 -9.47 -5.31
C VAL A 321 -2.16 -9.45 -6.61
N ILE A 322 -1.90 -8.28 -7.21
CA ILE A 322 -1.04 -8.18 -8.40
C ILE A 322 0.42 -7.93 -7.99
N PRO A 323 1.38 -8.74 -8.50
CA PRO A 323 2.78 -8.64 -8.08
C PRO A 323 3.48 -7.37 -8.59
N TYR A 324 2.95 -6.75 -9.63
CA TYR A 324 3.50 -5.55 -10.28
C TYR A 324 2.76 -4.24 -9.90
N GLY A 325 1.86 -4.30 -8.91
CA GLY A 325 1.20 -3.11 -8.39
C GLY A 325 2.13 -2.23 -7.56
N ALA A 326 1.88 -0.93 -7.52
CA ALA A 326 2.73 0.05 -6.84
C ALA A 326 3.02 -0.32 -5.37
N GLN A 327 1.99 -0.69 -4.63
CA GLN A 327 2.09 -1.06 -3.23
C GLN A 327 2.94 -2.32 -3.04
N MET A 328 2.73 -3.33 -3.90
CA MET A 328 3.45 -4.60 -3.83
C MET A 328 4.93 -4.41 -4.18
N LEU A 329 5.22 -3.67 -5.26
CA LEU A 329 6.59 -3.36 -5.66
C LEU A 329 7.32 -2.56 -4.58
N MET A 330 6.64 -1.55 -3.98
CA MET A 330 7.20 -0.76 -2.89
C MET A 330 7.53 -1.64 -1.69
N ALA A 331 6.59 -2.48 -1.26
CA ALA A 331 6.77 -3.40 -0.16
C ALA A 331 7.93 -4.38 -0.42
N ALA A 332 7.99 -4.96 -1.61
CA ALA A 332 9.03 -5.89 -2.03
C ALA A 332 10.42 -5.22 -2.06
N GLY A 333 10.51 -4.01 -2.61
CA GLY A 333 11.78 -3.27 -2.69
C GLY A 333 12.35 -2.87 -1.34
N ILE A 334 11.49 -2.37 -0.44
CA ILE A 334 11.92 -1.99 0.91
C ILE A 334 12.33 -3.21 1.73
N SER A 335 11.55 -4.29 1.64
CA SER A 335 11.78 -5.51 2.41
C SER A 335 12.80 -6.46 1.80
N GLN A 336 13.24 -6.20 0.57
CA GLN A 336 14.16 -7.05 -0.20
C GLN A 336 13.66 -8.50 -0.33
N VAL A 337 12.33 -8.66 -0.51
CA VAL A 337 11.68 -9.97 -0.69
C VAL A 337 10.86 -9.99 -1.98
N SER A 338 10.70 -11.18 -2.56
CA SER A 338 9.88 -11.34 -3.77
C SER A 338 8.42 -10.95 -3.51
N PRO A 339 7.75 -10.23 -4.42
CA PRO A 339 6.31 -9.97 -4.38
C PRO A 339 5.48 -11.23 -4.16
N LEU A 340 5.86 -12.35 -4.77
CA LEU A 340 5.16 -13.64 -4.63
C LEU A 340 5.20 -14.18 -3.20
N LEU A 341 6.31 -13.94 -2.48
CA LEU A 341 6.42 -14.33 -1.09
C LEU A 341 5.52 -13.49 -0.18
N ILE A 342 5.38 -12.20 -0.47
CA ILE A 342 4.43 -11.31 0.23
C ILE A 342 3.00 -11.77 -0.03
N MET A 343 2.64 -12.03 -1.29
CA MET A 343 1.30 -12.48 -1.69
C MET A 343 0.85 -13.75 -0.97
N LYS A 344 1.76 -14.67 -0.68
CA LYS A 344 1.48 -15.92 0.03
C LYS A 344 0.83 -15.69 1.40
N TYR A 345 1.17 -14.60 2.09
CA TYR A 345 0.71 -14.28 3.44
C TYR A 345 -0.26 -13.08 3.49
N LEU A 346 -0.69 -12.59 2.33
CA LEU A 346 -1.54 -11.42 2.22
C LEU A 346 -3.02 -11.79 2.39
N TYR A 347 -3.43 -12.05 3.63
CA TYR A 347 -4.77 -12.55 3.94
C TYR A 347 -5.88 -11.52 3.75
N TYR A 348 -5.66 -10.26 4.15
CA TYR A 348 -6.73 -9.25 4.16
C TYR A 348 -7.39 -9.04 2.79
N PRO A 349 -6.69 -8.78 1.68
CA PRO A 349 -7.34 -8.61 0.37
C PRO A 349 -8.11 -9.85 -0.09
N LEU A 350 -7.59 -11.06 0.18
CA LEU A 350 -8.26 -12.31 -0.18
C LEU A 350 -9.58 -12.49 0.59
N ILE A 351 -9.53 -12.26 1.92
CA ILE A 351 -10.72 -12.34 2.78
C ILE A 351 -11.72 -11.24 2.41
N LEU A 352 -11.23 -10.02 2.08
CA LEU A 352 -12.06 -8.91 1.59
C LEU A 352 -12.84 -9.33 0.32
N GLY A 353 -12.19 -10.01 -0.62
CA GLY A 353 -12.82 -10.55 -1.81
C GLY A 353 -13.96 -11.52 -1.46
N ILE A 354 -13.75 -12.43 -0.53
CA ILE A 354 -14.78 -13.38 -0.06
C ILE A 354 -15.93 -12.61 0.60
N CYS A 355 -15.66 -11.70 1.55
CA CYS A 355 -16.68 -10.92 2.23
C CYS A 355 -17.49 -9.99 1.29
N SER A 356 -16.91 -9.60 0.17
CA SER A 356 -17.57 -8.71 -0.80
C SER A 356 -18.52 -9.43 -1.75
N THR A 357 -18.36 -10.74 -1.92
CA THR A 357 -19.19 -11.59 -2.78
C THR A 357 -20.38 -12.22 -2.04
N LEU A 358 -20.32 -12.29 -0.71
CA LEU A 358 -21.42 -12.70 0.17
C LEU A 358 -22.42 -11.56 0.38
#